data_95f48ec0dd22a03b9b30298f9c8b8208
#
_entry.id   95f48ec0dd22a03b9b30298f9c8b8208
#
_cell.length_a   1.000
_cell.length_b   1.000
_cell.length_c   1.000
_cell.angle_alpha   90.00
_cell.angle_beta   90.00
_cell.angle_gamma   90.00
#
_symmetry.space_group_name_H-M   'P 1'
#
loop_
_entity.id
_entity.type
_entity.pdbx_description
1 polymer ?
#
loop_
_entity_poly.entity_id
_entity_poly.type
_entity_poly.pdbx_seq_one_letter_code
_entity_poly.pdbx_strand_id
1 'polypeptide(L)'
;MEKEYDLFLFLGQSNMAGRGVTSPQWPETAPALTPGAGYEYRAVSDPGRLYPASEPFGVHENNPDGICEPGMKTGSMVTAFINAYYARTKIPVIGVSASKGGSAIGQWQGDGDYLSDALMRLERAEKFLKEQEITVRHRYMLWCQGETDGDLGTSPEDYKARFTNMFSQLREKGIETCFLIAIGEYNGQKGFDYS
;
A
#
# COMPACT_ATOMS: atom_id res chain seq x y z
N MET A 1 -12.73 -18.17 -19.70
CA MET A 1 -12.97 -17.66 -18.32
C MET A 1 -12.50 -16.23 -18.29
N GLU A 2 -13.34 -15.31 -17.88
CA GLU A 2 -12.92 -13.92 -17.64
C GLU A 2 -11.81 -13.90 -16.61
N LYS A 3 -10.84 -13.04 -16.81
CA LYS A 3 -9.70 -12.91 -15.90
C LYS A 3 -10.14 -12.10 -14.69
N GLU A 4 -10.13 -12.72 -13.50
CA GLU A 4 -10.48 -12.07 -12.25
C GLU A 4 -9.23 -11.58 -11.53
N TYR A 5 -9.36 -10.53 -10.70
CA TYR A 5 -8.27 -9.91 -9.97
C TYR A 5 -8.66 -9.70 -8.51
N ASP A 6 -7.67 -9.58 -7.65
CA ASP A 6 -7.84 -9.03 -6.31
C ASP A 6 -7.17 -7.65 -6.24
N LEU A 7 -7.90 -6.66 -5.71
CA LEU A 7 -7.41 -5.29 -5.54
C LEU A 7 -6.75 -5.16 -4.18
N PHE A 8 -5.54 -4.59 -4.18
CA PHE A 8 -4.80 -4.29 -2.95
C PHE A 8 -4.46 -2.81 -2.86
N LEU A 9 -4.88 -2.17 -1.80
CA LEU A 9 -4.44 -0.83 -1.42
C LEU A 9 -3.24 -0.96 -0.46
N PHE A 10 -2.07 -0.50 -0.88
CA PHE A 10 -0.83 -0.56 -0.11
C PHE A 10 -0.64 0.74 0.67
N LEU A 11 -0.89 0.69 1.97
CA LEU A 11 -0.90 1.81 2.90
C LEU A 11 0.16 1.66 3.99
N GLY A 12 0.59 2.77 4.54
CA GLY A 12 1.55 2.78 5.63
C GLY A 12 2.63 3.84 5.48
N GLN A 13 3.78 3.62 6.12
CA GLN A 13 4.87 4.57 6.08
C GLN A 13 6.08 4.08 5.27
N SER A 14 7.30 4.43 5.66
CA SER A 14 8.52 4.24 4.86
C SER A 14 8.77 2.79 4.43
N ASN A 15 8.50 1.81 5.28
CA ASN A 15 8.69 0.39 4.94
C ASN A 15 7.67 -0.11 3.90
N MET A 16 6.47 0.46 3.86
CA MET A 16 5.50 0.19 2.79
C MET A 16 5.84 1.02 1.54
N ALA A 17 6.16 2.31 1.71
CA ALA A 17 6.52 3.19 0.58
C ALA A 17 7.77 2.69 -0.17
N GLY A 18 8.65 2.01 0.55
CA GLY A 18 9.85 1.35 0.00
C GLY A 18 11.09 2.23 0.04
N ARG A 19 11.99 1.90 0.97
CA ARG A 19 13.34 2.49 1.11
C ARG A 19 14.42 1.45 0.86
N GLY A 20 14.02 0.28 0.38
CA GLY A 20 14.93 -0.80 0.06
C GLY A 20 15.79 -0.51 -1.16
N VAL A 21 16.80 -1.33 -1.37
CA VAL A 21 17.68 -1.25 -2.53
C VAL A 21 17.24 -2.28 -3.56
N THR A 22 16.95 -1.84 -4.77
CA THR A 22 16.58 -2.71 -5.90
C THR A 22 17.73 -2.93 -6.88
N SER A 23 18.93 -2.43 -6.52
CA SER A 23 20.11 -2.57 -7.36
C SER A 23 20.65 -4.02 -7.36
N PRO A 24 21.14 -4.54 -8.51
CA PRO A 24 21.80 -5.84 -8.58
C PRO A 24 23.10 -5.94 -7.77
N GLN A 25 23.60 -4.83 -7.22
CA GLN A 25 24.80 -4.80 -6.36
C GLN A 25 24.52 -5.20 -4.92
N TRP A 26 23.25 -5.27 -4.51
CA TRP A 26 22.85 -5.74 -3.19
C TRP A 26 22.69 -7.27 -3.21
N PRO A 27 23.04 -7.99 -2.12
CA PRO A 27 23.00 -9.46 -2.13
C PRO A 27 21.64 -10.05 -2.47
N GLU A 28 20.56 -9.32 -2.18
CA GLU A 28 19.20 -9.71 -2.54
C GLU A 28 18.56 -8.59 -3.35
N THR A 29 18.50 -8.78 -4.64
CA THR A 29 17.77 -7.88 -5.53
C THR A 29 16.26 -8.09 -5.40
N ALA A 30 15.47 -7.06 -5.65
CA ALA A 30 14.03 -7.21 -5.76
C ALA A 30 13.70 -8.29 -6.81
N PRO A 31 12.84 -9.26 -6.49
CA PRO A 31 12.51 -10.31 -7.44
C PRO A 31 11.79 -9.72 -8.66
N ALA A 32 12.13 -10.22 -9.83
CA ALA A 32 11.37 -9.88 -11.02
C ALA A 32 9.91 -10.32 -10.86
N LEU A 33 9.00 -9.49 -11.36
CA LEU A 33 7.58 -9.84 -11.36
C LEU A 33 7.35 -11.09 -12.22
N THR A 34 6.66 -12.08 -11.67
CA THR A 34 6.16 -13.20 -12.44
C THR A 34 5.20 -12.68 -13.52
N PRO A 35 5.40 -13.04 -14.81
CA PRO A 35 4.54 -12.53 -15.88
C PRO A 35 3.04 -12.72 -15.59
N GLY A 36 2.30 -11.63 -15.62
CA GLY A 36 0.86 -11.63 -15.38
C GLY A 36 0.42 -11.76 -13.91
N ALA A 37 1.35 -11.78 -12.95
CA ALA A 37 1.03 -11.90 -11.52
C ALA A 37 0.39 -10.65 -10.93
N GLY A 38 0.71 -9.45 -11.47
CA GLY A 38 0.08 -8.25 -10.95
C GLY A 38 0.39 -6.99 -11.73
N TYR A 39 -0.38 -5.98 -11.40
CA TYR A 39 -0.39 -4.69 -12.08
C TYR A 39 -0.41 -3.57 -11.04
N GLU A 40 0.14 -2.42 -11.42
CA GLU A 40 0.01 -1.16 -10.73
C GLU A 40 -1.08 -0.32 -11.41
N TYR A 41 -2.04 0.15 -10.63
CA TYR A 41 -2.92 1.23 -11.06
C TYR A 41 -2.38 2.58 -10.55
N ARG A 42 -2.13 3.49 -11.47
CA ARG A 42 -1.55 4.82 -11.19
C ARG A 42 -2.63 5.88 -11.10
N ALA A 43 -3.24 5.97 -9.92
CA ALA A 43 -4.37 6.85 -9.68
C ALA A 43 -4.07 8.35 -9.88
N VAL A 44 -2.82 8.77 -9.72
CA VAL A 44 -2.39 10.17 -9.80
C VAL A 44 -1.76 10.47 -11.15
N SER A 45 -0.75 9.71 -11.54
CA SER A 45 0.08 10.04 -12.70
C SER A 45 -0.51 9.58 -14.04
N ASP A 46 -1.23 8.46 -14.08
CA ASP A 46 -1.88 7.97 -15.31
C ASP A 46 -3.07 7.05 -14.97
N PRO A 47 -4.26 7.60 -14.70
CA PRO A 47 -5.43 6.82 -14.31
C PRO A 47 -6.13 6.08 -15.46
N GLY A 48 -5.57 6.13 -16.66
CA GLY A 48 -6.20 5.56 -17.87
C GLY A 48 -5.85 4.10 -18.15
N ARG A 49 -4.94 3.47 -17.40
CA ARG A 49 -4.48 2.10 -17.69
C ARG A 49 -3.80 1.41 -16.51
N LEU A 50 -3.61 0.10 -16.65
CA LEU A 50 -2.80 -0.72 -15.76
C LEU A 50 -1.37 -0.88 -16.31
N TYR A 51 -0.39 -0.88 -15.41
CA TYR A 51 1.02 -1.16 -15.69
C TYR A 51 1.41 -2.49 -15.06
N PRO A 52 2.28 -3.30 -15.66
CA PRO A 52 2.90 -4.38 -14.89
C PRO A 52 3.54 -3.82 -13.63
N ALA A 53 3.28 -4.42 -12.48
CA ALA A 53 3.87 -3.95 -11.24
C ALA A 53 5.40 -4.05 -11.29
N SER A 54 6.08 -3.03 -10.81
CA SER A 54 7.54 -2.97 -10.81
C SER A 54 8.05 -2.19 -9.61
N GLU A 55 9.31 -2.43 -9.24
CA GLU A 55 9.98 -1.60 -8.22
C GLU A 55 10.75 -0.43 -8.88
N PRO A 56 10.80 0.72 -8.22
CA PRO A 56 10.11 1.08 -6.98
C PRO A 56 8.59 1.25 -7.19
N PHE A 57 7.79 0.52 -6.42
CA PHE A 57 6.34 0.57 -6.57
C PHE A 57 5.77 1.94 -6.13
N GLY A 58 4.87 2.50 -6.93
CA GLY A 58 4.26 3.81 -6.66
C GLY A 58 5.21 5.01 -6.80
N VAL A 59 6.36 4.86 -7.46
CA VAL A 59 7.35 5.94 -7.64
C VAL A 59 6.80 7.14 -8.39
N HIS A 60 5.81 6.94 -9.25
CA HIS A 60 5.15 7.98 -10.04
C HIS A 60 3.94 8.62 -9.35
N GLU A 61 3.52 8.05 -8.23
CA GLU A 61 2.26 8.38 -7.56
C GLU A 61 2.42 9.50 -6.51
N ASN A 62 2.89 10.67 -6.96
CA ASN A 62 3.10 11.84 -6.13
C ASN A 62 1.94 12.83 -6.29
N ASN A 63 1.14 13.00 -5.23
CA ASN A 63 0.07 13.99 -5.15
C ASN A 63 0.52 15.15 -4.24
N PRO A 64 0.74 16.37 -4.78
CA PRO A 64 1.18 17.51 -3.99
C PRO A 64 0.22 17.87 -2.83
N ASP A 65 -1.07 17.60 -3.01
CA ASP A 65 -2.12 17.88 -2.01
C ASP A 65 -2.37 16.71 -1.05
N GLY A 66 -1.47 15.71 -1.01
CA GLY A 66 -1.62 14.52 -0.19
C GLY A 66 -0.33 13.73 -0.07
N ILE A 67 -0.35 12.47 -0.53
CA ILE A 67 0.81 11.58 -0.48
C ILE A 67 1.81 11.95 -1.57
N CYS A 68 2.89 12.61 -1.19
CA CYS A 68 3.92 13.09 -2.08
C CYS A 68 5.32 12.78 -1.52
N GLU A 69 6.12 12.03 -2.29
CA GLU A 69 7.48 11.62 -1.90
C GLU A 69 8.43 11.53 -3.11
N PRO A 70 8.62 12.61 -3.86
CA PRO A 70 9.44 12.59 -5.05
C PRO A 70 10.88 12.18 -4.72
N GLY A 71 11.38 11.17 -5.44
CA GLY A 71 12.74 10.64 -5.27
C GLY A 71 12.98 9.80 -4.00
N MET A 72 11.97 9.57 -3.17
CA MET A 72 12.15 8.85 -1.89
C MET A 72 11.86 7.35 -1.97
N LYS A 73 11.13 6.91 -2.98
CA LYS A 73 10.82 5.49 -3.17
C LYS A 73 11.95 4.82 -3.97
N THR A 74 12.59 3.84 -3.36
CA THR A 74 13.77 3.16 -3.93
C THR A 74 13.61 1.65 -4.08
N GLY A 75 12.66 1.05 -3.37
CA GLY A 75 12.32 -0.36 -3.45
C GLY A 75 11.46 -0.81 -2.29
N SER A 76 10.39 -1.54 -2.57
CA SER A 76 9.38 -1.98 -1.61
C SER A 76 9.28 -3.50 -1.54
N MET A 77 8.39 -3.99 -0.68
CA MET A 77 8.02 -5.40 -0.61
C MET A 77 6.95 -5.81 -1.64
N VAL A 78 6.39 -4.86 -2.39
CA VAL A 78 5.13 -5.06 -3.13
C VAL A 78 5.28 -6.10 -4.24
N THR A 79 6.33 -6.07 -5.05
CA THR A 79 6.53 -7.10 -6.08
C THR A 79 6.78 -8.48 -5.50
N ALA A 80 7.50 -8.59 -4.38
CA ALA A 80 7.69 -9.86 -3.68
C ALA A 80 6.35 -10.40 -3.13
N PHE A 81 5.54 -9.53 -2.53
CA PHE A 81 4.20 -9.85 -2.06
C PHE A 81 3.31 -10.34 -3.22
N ILE A 82 3.27 -9.61 -4.33
CA ILE A 82 2.49 -9.98 -5.52
C ILE A 82 2.88 -11.35 -6.05
N ASN A 83 4.18 -11.62 -6.16
CA ASN A 83 4.68 -12.92 -6.60
C ASN A 83 4.24 -14.05 -5.65
N ALA A 84 4.38 -13.86 -4.34
CA ALA A 84 3.99 -14.84 -3.33
C ALA A 84 2.47 -15.08 -3.33
N TYR A 85 1.68 -14.00 -3.41
CA TYR A 85 0.23 -14.06 -3.48
C TYR A 85 -0.23 -14.85 -4.73
N TYR A 86 0.28 -14.47 -5.89
CA TYR A 86 -0.03 -15.15 -7.15
C TYR A 86 0.43 -16.61 -7.18
N ALA A 87 1.59 -16.92 -6.62
CA ALA A 87 2.07 -18.29 -6.53
C ALA A 87 1.09 -19.18 -5.75
N ARG A 88 0.46 -18.62 -4.71
CA ARG A 88 -0.48 -19.32 -3.82
C ARG A 88 -1.89 -19.38 -4.36
N THR A 89 -2.41 -18.28 -4.86
CA THR A 89 -3.83 -18.11 -5.22
C THR A 89 -4.12 -18.34 -6.70
N LYS A 90 -3.12 -18.12 -7.57
CA LYS A 90 -3.26 -18.01 -9.03
C LYS A 90 -4.12 -16.81 -9.49
N ILE A 91 -4.45 -15.92 -8.58
CA ILE A 91 -5.20 -14.70 -8.85
C ILE A 91 -4.23 -13.52 -8.97
N PRO A 92 -4.22 -12.79 -10.08
CA PRO A 92 -3.38 -11.62 -10.23
C PRO A 92 -3.87 -10.46 -9.36
N VAL A 93 -2.91 -9.64 -8.93
CA VAL A 93 -3.15 -8.48 -8.08
C VAL A 93 -3.22 -7.21 -8.92
N ILE A 94 -4.15 -6.32 -8.59
CA ILE A 94 -4.10 -4.91 -8.98
C ILE A 94 -3.73 -4.12 -7.73
N GLY A 95 -2.55 -3.50 -7.74
CA GLY A 95 -2.02 -2.73 -6.63
C GLY A 95 -2.21 -1.24 -6.80
N VAL A 96 -2.64 -0.56 -5.74
CA VAL A 96 -2.74 0.91 -5.63
C VAL A 96 -1.80 1.39 -4.54
N SER A 97 -0.86 2.26 -4.89
CA SER A 97 0.08 2.83 -3.92
C SER A 97 -0.53 4.02 -3.20
N ALA A 98 -0.55 3.99 -1.85
CA ALA A 98 -1.01 5.07 -1.01
C ALA A 98 -0.22 5.14 0.32
N SER A 99 1.10 5.01 0.27
CA SER A 99 1.96 5.01 1.46
C SER A 99 2.81 6.27 1.55
N LYS A 100 3.03 6.77 2.79
CA LYS A 100 3.75 8.02 3.07
C LYS A 100 4.79 7.82 4.16
N GLY A 101 6.06 7.94 3.81
CA GLY A 101 7.17 7.84 4.76
C GLY A 101 7.09 8.87 5.88
N GLY A 102 7.46 8.46 7.10
CA GLY A 102 7.44 9.33 8.28
C GLY A 102 6.06 9.72 8.78
N SER A 103 4.98 9.10 8.27
CA SER A 103 3.63 9.42 8.71
C SER A 103 3.28 8.73 10.04
N ALA A 104 2.61 9.47 10.93
CA ALA A 104 1.97 8.94 12.13
C ALA A 104 0.50 8.61 11.87
N ILE A 105 -0.08 7.68 12.64
CA ILE A 105 -1.49 7.26 12.51
C ILE A 105 -2.47 8.44 12.62
N GLY A 106 -2.10 9.49 13.36
CA GLY A 106 -2.90 10.72 13.49
C GLY A 106 -3.11 11.46 12.17
N GLN A 107 -2.22 11.30 11.20
CA GLN A 107 -2.32 11.93 9.88
C GLN A 107 -3.20 11.13 8.88
N TRP A 108 -3.65 9.95 9.30
CA TRP A 108 -4.54 9.06 8.54
C TRP A 108 -5.98 9.10 9.07
N GLN A 109 -6.42 10.23 9.59
CA GLN A 109 -7.78 10.44 10.08
C GLN A 109 -8.65 11.12 9.02
N GLY A 110 -9.97 11.16 9.23
CA GLY A 110 -10.94 11.59 8.21
C GLY A 110 -10.81 13.04 7.72
N ASP A 111 -10.14 13.88 8.48
CA ASP A 111 -9.79 15.26 8.12
C ASP A 111 -8.33 15.43 7.67
N GLY A 112 -7.58 14.31 7.60
CA GLY A 112 -6.18 14.28 7.20
C GLY A 112 -5.99 14.06 5.70
N ASP A 113 -4.97 14.73 5.15
CA ASP A 113 -4.66 14.69 3.72
C ASP A 113 -4.34 13.29 3.20
N TYR A 114 -3.72 12.43 4.05
CA TYR A 114 -3.29 11.10 3.59
C TYR A 114 -4.44 10.11 3.46
N LEU A 115 -5.40 10.12 4.39
CA LEU A 115 -6.57 9.27 4.25
C LEU A 115 -7.46 9.74 3.09
N SER A 116 -7.65 11.05 2.96
CA SER A 116 -8.42 11.63 1.85
C SER A 116 -7.80 11.27 0.48
N ASP A 117 -6.48 11.35 0.36
CA ASP A 117 -5.77 10.94 -0.86
C ASP A 117 -5.88 9.43 -1.11
N ALA A 118 -5.73 8.60 -0.07
CA ALA A 118 -5.88 7.14 -0.20
C ALA A 118 -7.30 6.75 -0.67
N LEU A 119 -8.31 7.39 -0.12
CA LEU A 119 -9.71 7.19 -0.52
C LEU A 119 -9.94 7.65 -1.98
N MET A 120 -9.42 8.79 -2.38
CA MET A 120 -9.48 9.27 -3.77
C MET A 120 -8.81 8.29 -4.74
N ARG A 121 -7.65 7.72 -4.38
CA ARG A 121 -6.96 6.72 -5.21
C ARG A 121 -7.78 5.44 -5.35
N LEU A 122 -8.39 4.98 -4.26
CA LEU A 122 -9.30 3.82 -4.28
C LEU A 122 -10.51 4.08 -5.17
N GLU A 123 -11.17 5.23 -5.03
CA GLU A 123 -12.33 5.59 -5.85
C GLU A 123 -11.98 5.68 -7.34
N ARG A 124 -10.83 6.22 -7.69
CA ARG A 124 -10.35 6.25 -9.08
C ARG A 124 -10.07 4.87 -9.62
N ALA A 125 -9.48 3.98 -8.81
CA ALA A 125 -9.25 2.60 -9.19
C ALA A 125 -10.57 1.86 -9.45
N GLU A 126 -11.53 1.94 -8.53
CA GLU A 126 -12.85 1.31 -8.68
C GLU A 126 -13.58 1.81 -9.92
N LYS A 127 -13.55 3.13 -10.16
CA LYS A 127 -14.15 3.72 -11.35
C LYS A 127 -13.52 3.17 -12.63
N PHE A 128 -12.20 3.18 -12.73
CA PHE A 128 -11.45 2.65 -13.86
C PHE A 128 -11.76 1.17 -14.09
N LEU A 129 -11.71 0.35 -13.05
CA LEU A 129 -11.94 -1.08 -13.17
C LEU A 129 -13.37 -1.38 -13.66
N LYS A 130 -14.35 -0.63 -13.18
CA LYS A 130 -15.73 -0.72 -13.64
C LYS A 130 -15.89 -0.30 -15.11
N GLU A 131 -15.27 0.80 -15.51
CA GLU A 131 -15.31 1.32 -16.90
C GLU A 131 -14.62 0.37 -17.90
N GLN A 132 -13.61 -0.37 -17.46
CA GLN A 132 -12.89 -1.37 -18.25
C GLN A 132 -13.47 -2.79 -18.15
N GLU A 133 -14.62 -2.95 -17.46
CA GLU A 133 -15.28 -4.25 -17.24
C GLU A 133 -14.33 -5.30 -16.62
N ILE A 134 -13.39 -4.85 -15.76
CA ILE A 134 -12.44 -5.72 -15.06
C ILE A 134 -13.10 -6.26 -13.80
N THR A 135 -13.21 -7.59 -13.70
CA THR A 135 -13.80 -8.27 -12.54
C THR A 135 -12.82 -8.30 -11.36
N VAL A 136 -13.23 -7.67 -10.26
CA VAL A 136 -12.52 -7.71 -8.97
C VAL A 136 -13.26 -8.62 -8.01
N ARG A 137 -12.56 -9.66 -7.50
CA ARG A 137 -13.13 -10.63 -6.55
C ARG A 137 -13.17 -10.09 -5.14
N HIS A 138 -12.01 -9.57 -4.69
CA HIS A 138 -11.79 -9.09 -3.34
C HIS A 138 -11.02 -7.76 -3.33
N ARG A 139 -11.27 -6.98 -2.27
CA ARG A 139 -10.66 -5.68 -2.01
C ARG A 139 -9.99 -5.70 -0.67
N TYR A 140 -8.68 -5.62 -0.68
CA TYR A 140 -7.85 -5.72 0.50
C TYR A 140 -7.02 -4.46 0.72
N MET A 141 -6.62 -4.22 1.95
CA MET A 141 -5.51 -3.31 2.23
C MET A 141 -4.37 -4.06 2.93
N LEU A 142 -3.17 -3.63 2.66
CA LEU A 142 -1.97 -4.03 3.37
C LEU A 142 -1.44 -2.81 4.10
N TRP A 143 -1.28 -2.92 5.43
CA TRP A 143 -0.85 -1.83 6.30
C TRP A 143 0.48 -2.14 6.97
N CYS A 144 1.47 -1.25 6.77
CA CYS A 144 2.78 -1.32 7.41
C CYS A 144 3.16 0.07 7.92
N GLN A 145 2.91 0.32 9.22
CA GLN A 145 3.14 1.61 9.85
C GLN A 145 3.22 1.43 11.37
N GLY A 146 3.90 2.31 12.09
CA GLY A 146 3.96 2.33 13.54
C GLY A 146 5.28 2.91 14.07
N GLU A 147 6.35 2.94 13.28
CA GLU A 147 7.66 3.40 13.71
C GLU A 147 7.61 4.87 14.16
N THR A 148 6.95 5.73 13.38
CA THR A 148 6.77 7.15 13.74
C THR A 148 5.92 7.32 15.01
N ASP A 149 4.89 6.50 15.17
CA ASP A 149 4.07 6.51 16.39
C ASP A 149 4.85 6.02 17.60
N GLY A 150 5.73 5.05 17.43
CA GLY A 150 6.67 4.62 18.45
C GLY A 150 7.59 5.76 18.88
N ASP A 151 8.19 6.50 17.95
CA ASP A 151 9.05 7.65 18.24
C ASP A 151 8.27 8.79 18.93
N LEU A 152 7.00 8.97 18.61
CA LEU A 152 6.12 9.98 19.23
C LEU A 152 5.55 9.55 20.59
N GLY A 153 5.71 8.28 20.98
CA GLY A 153 5.13 7.73 22.19
C GLY A 153 3.59 7.64 22.16
N THR A 154 3.03 7.45 20.96
CA THR A 154 1.58 7.19 20.80
C THR A 154 1.22 5.94 21.61
N SER A 155 0.19 6.02 22.46
CA SER A 155 -0.22 4.84 23.23
C SER A 155 -0.83 3.77 22.33
N PRO A 156 -0.70 2.46 22.65
CA PRO A 156 -1.35 1.40 21.91
C PRO A 156 -2.86 1.59 21.78
N GLU A 157 -3.50 2.10 22.81
CA GLU A 157 -4.94 2.37 22.87
C GLU A 157 -5.32 3.48 21.87
N ASP A 158 -4.58 4.58 21.83
CA ASP A 158 -4.79 5.68 20.89
C ASP A 158 -4.52 5.24 19.45
N TYR A 159 -3.43 4.49 19.25
CA TYR A 159 -3.11 3.96 17.94
C TYR A 159 -4.23 3.05 17.40
N LYS A 160 -4.68 2.11 18.23
CA LYS A 160 -5.79 1.20 17.89
C LYS A 160 -7.09 1.94 17.59
N ALA A 161 -7.44 2.94 18.40
CA ALA A 161 -8.63 3.74 18.16
C ALA A 161 -8.58 4.47 16.82
N ARG A 162 -7.45 5.12 16.51
CA ARG A 162 -7.23 5.86 15.26
C ARG A 162 -7.17 4.92 14.06
N PHE A 163 -6.50 3.76 14.19
CA PHE A 163 -6.48 2.74 13.15
C PHE A 163 -7.89 2.22 12.85
N THR A 164 -8.67 1.92 13.88
CA THR A 164 -10.06 1.44 13.71
C THR A 164 -10.93 2.50 13.02
N ASN A 165 -10.76 3.78 13.36
CA ASN A 165 -11.48 4.87 12.69
C ASN A 165 -11.08 5.00 11.20
N MET A 166 -9.80 4.97 10.90
CA MET A 166 -9.30 4.97 9.52
C MET A 166 -9.83 3.77 8.72
N PHE A 167 -9.71 2.56 9.29
CA PHE A 167 -10.14 1.35 8.61
C PHE A 167 -11.66 1.30 8.39
N SER A 168 -12.47 1.86 9.31
CA SER A 168 -13.92 1.93 9.11
C SER A 168 -14.29 2.73 7.86
N GLN A 169 -13.61 3.83 7.60
CA GLN A 169 -13.84 4.66 6.42
C GLN A 169 -13.43 3.95 5.12
N LEU A 170 -12.33 3.20 5.15
CA LEU A 170 -11.92 2.36 4.01
C LEU A 170 -12.91 1.20 3.77
N ARG A 171 -13.46 0.63 4.83
CA ARG A 171 -14.53 -0.40 4.73
C ARG A 171 -15.81 0.15 4.10
N GLU A 172 -16.20 1.36 4.43
CA GLU A 172 -17.35 2.03 3.80
C GLU A 172 -17.15 2.23 2.29
N LYS A 173 -15.90 2.28 1.84
CA LYS A 173 -15.51 2.35 0.42
C LYS A 173 -15.23 0.99 -0.21
N GLY A 174 -15.54 -0.10 0.49
CA GLY A 174 -15.51 -1.46 -0.05
C GLY A 174 -14.28 -2.31 0.29
N ILE A 175 -13.33 -1.81 1.07
CA ILE A 175 -12.23 -2.65 1.57
C ILE A 175 -12.79 -3.70 2.53
N GLU A 176 -12.57 -4.97 2.22
CA GLU A 176 -13.14 -6.11 2.96
C GLU A 176 -12.28 -6.49 4.17
N THR A 177 -10.96 -6.50 3.99
CA THR A 177 -10.00 -6.99 4.98
C THR A 177 -8.72 -6.18 4.95
N CYS A 178 -8.15 -5.94 6.13
CA CYS A 178 -6.82 -5.39 6.32
C CYS A 178 -5.85 -6.50 6.74
N PHE A 179 -4.71 -6.59 6.06
CA PHE A 179 -3.56 -7.37 6.50
C PHE A 179 -2.56 -6.43 7.17
N LEU A 180 -2.32 -6.63 8.45
CA LEU A 180 -1.34 -5.87 9.22
C LEU A 180 0.03 -6.52 9.10
N ILE A 181 1.04 -5.71 8.79
CA ILE A 181 2.43 -6.13 8.85
C ILE A 181 3.00 -5.66 10.17
N ALA A 182 3.31 -6.63 11.05
CA ALA A 182 3.93 -6.33 12.32
C ALA A 182 5.35 -5.77 12.12
N ILE A 183 5.65 -4.68 12.82
CA ILE A 183 6.98 -4.10 12.86
C ILE A 183 7.82 -4.96 13.81
N GLY A 184 8.88 -5.59 13.30
CA GLY A 184 9.70 -6.50 14.09
C GLY A 184 10.62 -5.78 15.07
N GLU A 185 11.59 -5.06 14.55
CA GLU A 185 12.58 -4.31 15.31
C GLU A 185 12.78 -2.92 14.71
N TYR A 186 12.74 -1.90 15.56
CA TYR A 186 12.97 -0.53 15.18
C TYR A 186 13.90 0.16 16.16
N ASN A 187 14.99 0.77 15.69
CA ASN A 187 16.02 1.44 16.49
C ASN A 187 16.57 0.59 17.66
N GLY A 188 16.74 -0.72 17.44
CA GLY A 188 17.20 -1.66 18.47
C GLY A 188 16.18 -1.97 19.58
N GLN A 189 14.97 -1.47 19.46
CA GLN A 189 13.87 -1.78 20.36
C GLN A 189 13.03 -2.91 19.78
N LYS A 190 12.88 -3.99 20.53
CA LYS A 190 11.98 -5.10 20.19
C LYS A 190 10.59 -4.79 20.73
N GLY A 191 9.58 -5.01 19.90
CA GLY A 191 8.21 -5.05 20.36
C GLY A 191 7.45 -3.72 20.32
N PHE A 192 7.52 -3.00 19.19
CA PHE A 192 6.42 -2.11 18.85
C PHE A 192 5.22 -2.99 18.44
N ASP A 193 4.51 -3.49 19.44
CA ASP A 193 3.30 -4.27 19.22
C ASP A 193 2.10 -3.31 19.18
N TYR A 194 1.88 -2.73 18.01
CA TYR A 194 0.62 -2.06 17.67
C TYR A 194 -0.36 -3.01 16.95
N SER A 195 -0.04 -4.32 16.88
CA SER A 195 -0.87 -5.35 16.26
C SER A 195 -2.00 -5.83 17.18
#